data_4077327989bc352c126dc4bbf25e677e
#
_entry.id   4077327989bc352c126dc4bbf25e677e
#
_cell.length_a   1.000
_cell.length_b   1.000
_cell.length_c   1.000
_cell.angle_alpha   90.00
_cell.angle_beta   90.00
_cell.angle_gamma   90.00
#
_symmetry.space_group_name_H-M   'P 1'
#
loop_
_entity.id
_entity.type
_entity.pdbx_description
1 polymer ?
#
loop_
_entity_poly.entity_id
_entity_poly.type
_entity_poly.pdbx_seq_one_letter_code
_entity_poly.pdbx_strand_id
1 'polypeptide(L)'
;MTVVTPDPAAWDAFVAAHPDGHLLQSSQWGALKGRFGWKPHLRAVVAGEAIQAGALVLEKRRFGLSALYVPRGPLFSGDPPIDALLLDDLIRLGRRRRAVFVRIEPNITEDDPRAATLHSFLLDRALQPTPPIQPRSTIHLDLTPEPERLLAGMSKGHRADIKRALREGVKVREGGTPADLDAFYAIMQATSARAGFAIHSLAYYAAVLELFGDAVRLWLAEYRGAPVATAMTAVWGAMAIYLYSGSTTDGLQCGAQHAIQWRAIQWARARGAARYDFWGIPDAIGQAAGTADPAARARLDAAAQHDPLYGVYRFKKGFGGITTRYLPAYDQVGMPLLYALWRRHAIG
;
A
#
# COMPACT_ATOMS: atom_id res chain seq x y z
N MET A 1 18.34 18.75 -18.38
CA MET A 1 17.74 18.01 -17.26
C MET A 1 18.82 17.58 -16.28
N THR A 2 18.55 17.66 -14.97
CA THR A 2 19.50 17.28 -13.92
C THR A 2 18.78 16.47 -12.84
N VAL A 3 19.54 15.66 -12.11
CA VAL A 3 19.00 14.93 -10.96
C VAL A 3 19.37 15.66 -9.68
N VAL A 4 18.35 15.96 -8.87
CA VAL A 4 18.48 16.71 -7.63
C VAL A 4 17.87 15.96 -6.43
N THR A 5 18.16 16.43 -5.23
CA THR A 5 17.34 16.15 -4.03
C THR A 5 16.33 17.28 -3.93
N PRO A 6 15.05 17.01 -4.17
CA PRO A 6 14.02 18.06 -4.14
C PRO A 6 13.73 18.53 -2.71
N ASP A 7 13.13 19.70 -2.58
CA ASP A 7 12.47 20.13 -1.35
C ASP A 7 11.32 19.16 -1.01
N PRO A 8 11.13 18.78 0.27
CA PRO A 8 10.08 17.81 0.64
C PRO A 8 8.66 18.26 0.28
N ALA A 9 8.33 19.55 0.39
CA ALA A 9 6.99 20.04 0.06
C ALA A 9 6.74 20.01 -1.46
N ALA A 10 7.74 20.43 -2.26
CA ALA A 10 7.67 20.34 -3.72
C ALA A 10 7.58 18.87 -4.18
N TRP A 11 8.32 17.98 -3.52
CA TRP A 11 8.24 16.54 -3.77
C TRP A 11 6.84 15.98 -3.47
N ASP A 12 6.26 16.30 -2.32
CA ASP A 12 4.94 15.80 -1.92
C ASP A 12 3.83 16.33 -2.83
N ALA A 13 3.93 17.59 -3.28
CA ALA A 13 3.02 18.14 -4.28
C ALA A 13 3.12 17.38 -5.61
N PHE A 14 4.34 17.05 -6.07
CA PHE A 14 4.55 16.23 -7.25
C PHE A 14 3.95 14.82 -7.09
N VAL A 15 4.24 14.14 -5.97
CA VAL A 15 3.70 12.80 -5.70
C VAL A 15 2.18 12.80 -5.66
N ALA A 16 1.57 13.82 -5.03
CA ALA A 16 0.11 13.90 -4.91
C ALA A 16 -0.58 14.17 -6.26
N ALA A 17 0.08 14.89 -7.17
CA ALA A 17 -0.44 15.21 -8.51
C ALA A 17 -0.13 14.12 -9.55
N HIS A 18 0.86 13.25 -9.29
CA HIS A 18 1.29 12.23 -10.26
C HIS A 18 0.24 11.13 -10.40
N PRO A 19 -0.10 10.66 -11.63
CA PRO A 19 -1.11 9.62 -11.85
C PRO A 19 -0.78 8.30 -11.14
N ASP A 20 0.50 7.95 -11.02
CA ASP A 20 0.98 6.78 -10.29
C ASP A 20 1.44 7.13 -8.86
N GLY A 21 1.08 8.33 -8.37
CA GLY A 21 1.47 8.81 -7.05
C GLY A 21 0.91 7.93 -5.93
N HIS A 22 1.71 7.72 -4.87
CA HIS A 22 1.32 6.85 -3.77
C HIS A 22 1.89 7.36 -2.44
N LEU A 23 1.14 7.16 -1.35
CA LEU A 23 1.56 7.52 0.01
C LEU A 23 2.97 7.02 0.37
N LEU A 24 3.34 5.83 -0.11
CA LEU A 24 4.64 5.21 0.15
C LEU A 24 5.80 5.92 -0.58
N GLN A 25 5.50 6.86 -1.46
CA GLN A 25 6.48 7.74 -2.10
C GLN A 25 6.54 9.13 -1.46
N SER A 26 5.70 9.45 -0.48
CA SER A 26 5.71 10.75 0.19
C SER A 26 6.96 10.97 1.06
N SER A 27 7.31 12.21 1.30
CA SER A 27 8.39 12.57 2.22
C SER A 27 8.07 12.16 3.66
N GLN A 28 6.78 12.20 4.07
CA GLN A 28 6.29 11.75 5.36
C GLN A 28 6.53 10.23 5.54
N TRP A 29 6.33 9.43 4.48
CA TRP A 29 6.68 8.01 4.52
C TRP A 29 8.18 7.81 4.72
N GLY A 30 8.99 8.61 4.04
CA GLY A 30 10.44 8.65 4.24
C GLY A 30 10.81 8.98 5.69
N ALA A 31 10.19 10.01 6.27
CA ALA A 31 10.39 10.42 7.66
C ALA A 31 9.95 9.32 8.64
N LEU A 32 8.78 8.69 8.41
CA LEU A 32 8.32 7.54 9.18
C LEU A 32 9.36 6.42 9.18
N LYS A 33 9.78 5.99 8.00
CA LYS A 33 10.78 4.90 7.88
C LYS A 33 12.12 5.29 8.48
N GLY A 34 12.49 6.57 8.42
CA GLY A 34 13.68 7.12 9.06
C GLY A 34 13.70 6.92 10.56
N ARG A 35 12.56 7.11 11.25
CA ARG A 35 12.44 6.83 12.71
C ARG A 35 12.61 5.35 13.06
N PHE A 36 12.44 4.44 12.09
CA PHE A 36 12.51 2.99 12.31
C PHE A 36 13.67 2.33 11.55
N GLY A 37 14.77 3.05 11.44
CA GLY A 37 16.08 2.51 11.05
C GLY A 37 16.29 2.35 9.56
N TRP A 38 15.53 3.09 8.72
CA TRP A 38 15.82 3.30 7.32
C TRP A 38 16.40 4.68 7.10
N LYS A 39 17.16 4.87 6.01
CA LYS A 39 17.61 6.20 5.58
C LYS A 39 16.89 6.57 4.31
N PRO A 40 16.02 7.61 4.32
CA PRO A 40 15.34 8.06 3.12
C PRO A 40 16.25 8.91 2.23
N HIS A 41 16.07 8.80 0.92
CA HIS A 41 16.68 9.64 -0.09
C HIS A 41 15.62 10.03 -1.11
N LEU A 42 15.38 11.32 -1.30
CA LEU A 42 14.55 11.85 -2.38
C LEU A 42 15.44 12.09 -3.61
N ARG A 43 15.03 11.57 -4.76
CA ARG A 43 15.73 11.73 -6.04
C ARG A 43 14.72 12.18 -7.10
N ALA A 44 14.98 13.30 -7.75
CA ALA A 44 14.08 13.85 -8.76
C ALA A 44 14.86 14.29 -10.00
N VAL A 45 14.34 13.98 -11.17
CA VAL A 45 14.78 14.56 -12.45
C VAL A 45 13.96 15.84 -12.65
N VAL A 46 14.67 16.95 -12.85
CA VAL A 46 14.04 18.26 -13.04
C VAL A 46 14.38 18.86 -14.41
N ALA A 47 13.39 19.56 -14.98
CA ALA A 47 13.55 20.45 -16.13
C ALA A 47 13.24 21.88 -15.66
N GLY A 48 14.28 22.71 -15.48
CA GLY A 48 14.14 23.94 -14.72
C GLY A 48 13.77 23.64 -13.27
N GLU A 49 12.67 24.21 -12.78
CA GLU A 49 12.14 23.97 -11.44
C GLU A 49 11.13 22.81 -11.37
N ALA A 50 10.62 22.34 -12.52
CA ALA A 50 9.57 21.34 -12.57
C ALA A 50 10.13 19.91 -12.43
N ILE A 51 9.62 19.14 -11.46
CA ILE A 51 9.92 17.71 -11.31
C ILE A 51 9.20 16.94 -12.43
N GLN A 52 9.96 16.12 -13.18
CA GLN A 52 9.45 15.32 -14.28
C GLN A 52 9.29 13.84 -13.90
N ALA A 53 10.21 13.32 -13.09
CA ALA A 53 10.21 11.95 -12.59
C ALA A 53 10.97 11.88 -11.26
N GLY A 54 10.76 10.84 -10.47
CA GLY A 54 11.52 10.73 -9.23
C GLY A 54 11.19 9.52 -8.37
N ALA A 55 11.88 9.40 -7.25
CA ALA A 55 11.71 8.32 -6.30
C ALA A 55 12.07 8.72 -4.87
N LEU A 56 11.26 8.26 -3.91
CA LEU A 56 11.70 8.06 -2.54
C LEU A 56 12.41 6.71 -2.47
N VAL A 57 13.69 6.73 -2.12
CA VAL A 57 14.52 5.53 -1.93
C VAL A 57 14.76 5.31 -0.45
N LEU A 58 14.45 4.15 0.06
CA LEU A 58 14.70 3.73 1.43
C LEU A 58 15.97 2.87 1.48
N GLU A 59 17.00 3.31 2.19
CA GLU A 59 18.24 2.57 2.42
C GLU A 59 18.18 1.85 3.76
N LYS A 60 18.38 0.52 3.74
CA LYS A 60 18.66 -0.27 4.95
C LYS A 60 20.11 -0.69 4.93
N ARG A 61 20.85 -0.35 5.99
CA ARG A 61 22.29 -0.64 6.10
C ARG A 61 22.58 -1.66 7.19
N ARG A 62 23.43 -2.64 6.84
CA ARG A 62 23.92 -3.64 7.80
C ARG A 62 25.34 -4.09 7.40
N PHE A 63 26.26 -4.17 8.36
CA PHE A 63 27.65 -4.62 8.16
C PHE A 63 28.38 -3.94 6.99
N GLY A 64 28.21 -2.62 6.86
CA GLY A 64 28.87 -1.84 5.81
C GLY A 64 28.27 -1.97 4.39
N LEU A 65 27.27 -2.83 4.21
CA LEU A 65 26.49 -3.01 2.99
C LEU A 65 25.11 -2.38 3.13
N SER A 66 24.45 -2.12 2.01
CA SER A 66 23.07 -1.65 2.02
C SER A 66 22.17 -2.44 1.09
N ALA A 67 20.86 -2.28 1.28
CA ALA A 67 19.81 -2.60 0.31
C ALA A 67 19.01 -1.32 0.09
N LEU A 68 18.75 -0.99 -1.17
CA LEU A 68 17.93 0.15 -1.54
C LEU A 68 16.55 -0.35 -1.99
N TYR A 69 15.50 0.32 -1.54
CA TYR A 69 14.13 -0.04 -1.83
C TYR A 69 13.28 1.18 -2.21
N VAL A 70 12.55 1.07 -3.29
CA VAL A 70 11.64 2.10 -3.82
C VAL A 70 10.20 1.53 -3.79
N PRO A 71 9.45 1.75 -2.70
CA PRO A 71 8.09 1.22 -2.54
C PRO A 71 7.11 1.97 -3.44
N ARG A 72 6.27 1.28 -4.21
CA ARG A 72 5.27 1.89 -5.09
C ARG A 72 5.86 2.99 -5.99
N GLY A 73 7.04 2.73 -6.53
CA GLY A 73 7.79 3.65 -7.39
C GLY A 73 8.92 2.92 -8.13
N PRO A 74 9.70 3.66 -8.93
CA PRO A 74 9.72 5.12 -9.15
C PRO A 74 8.47 5.68 -9.80
N LEU A 75 8.28 7.01 -9.70
CA LEU A 75 7.30 7.76 -10.45
C LEU A 75 7.92 8.16 -11.79
N PHE A 76 7.58 7.41 -12.82
CA PHE A 76 8.12 7.60 -14.17
C PHE A 76 7.35 8.68 -14.94
N SER A 77 8.05 9.44 -15.77
CA SER A 77 7.44 10.47 -16.63
C SER A 77 6.69 9.88 -17.83
N GLY A 78 7.07 8.66 -18.24
CA GLY A 78 6.68 8.08 -19.52
C GLY A 78 7.54 8.52 -20.71
N ASP A 79 8.51 9.42 -20.50
CA ASP A 79 9.51 9.81 -21.48
C ASP A 79 10.79 8.98 -21.25
N PRO A 80 11.17 8.07 -22.18
CA PRO A 80 12.26 7.14 -21.97
C PRO A 80 13.62 7.78 -21.64
N PRO A 81 14.05 8.89 -22.22
CA PRO A 81 15.25 9.64 -21.80
C PRO A 81 15.22 10.11 -20.36
N ILE A 82 14.10 10.64 -19.89
CA ILE A 82 13.94 11.12 -18.51
C ILE A 82 13.97 9.95 -17.55
N ASP A 83 13.21 8.90 -17.85
CA ASP A 83 13.09 7.71 -17.03
C ASP A 83 14.43 6.94 -16.96
N ALA A 84 15.20 6.94 -18.05
CA ALA A 84 16.56 6.42 -18.08
C ALA A 84 17.50 7.19 -17.13
N LEU A 85 17.44 8.52 -17.17
CA LEU A 85 18.26 9.37 -16.30
C LEU A 85 17.97 9.11 -14.81
N LEU A 86 16.68 8.91 -14.46
CA LEU A 86 16.28 8.54 -13.11
C LEU A 86 16.83 7.18 -12.70
N LEU A 87 16.62 6.13 -13.53
CA LEU A 87 17.12 4.78 -13.22
C LEU A 87 18.65 4.74 -13.09
N ASP A 88 19.36 5.42 -13.98
CA ASP A 88 20.82 5.52 -13.91
C ASP A 88 21.29 6.18 -12.63
N ASP A 89 20.55 7.19 -12.12
CA ASP A 89 20.87 7.80 -10.83
C ASP A 89 20.60 6.87 -9.66
N LEU A 90 19.50 6.12 -9.68
CA LEU A 90 19.20 5.11 -8.65
C LEU A 90 20.27 4.02 -8.61
N ILE A 91 20.73 3.55 -9.77
CA ILE A 91 21.82 2.57 -9.88
C ILE A 91 23.13 3.17 -9.36
N ARG A 92 23.47 4.41 -9.74
CA ARG A 92 24.64 5.13 -9.21
C ARG A 92 24.56 5.31 -7.70
N LEU A 93 23.37 5.65 -7.15
CA LEU A 93 23.14 5.71 -5.71
C LEU A 93 23.43 4.36 -5.06
N GLY A 94 22.93 3.26 -5.64
CA GLY A 94 23.19 1.90 -5.19
C GLY A 94 24.70 1.60 -5.11
N ARG A 95 25.45 1.90 -6.16
CA ARG A 95 26.90 1.72 -6.17
C ARG A 95 27.61 2.54 -5.09
N ARG A 96 27.28 3.84 -4.95
CA ARG A 96 27.85 4.73 -3.92
C ARG A 96 27.53 4.26 -2.50
N ARG A 97 26.37 3.63 -2.29
CA ARG A 97 25.94 3.10 -0.98
C ARG A 97 26.38 1.66 -0.74
N ARG A 98 27.13 1.04 -1.67
CA ARG A 98 27.53 -0.38 -1.62
C ARG A 98 26.31 -1.29 -1.45
N ALA A 99 25.28 -1.02 -2.25
CA ALA A 99 24.05 -1.78 -2.21
C ALA A 99 24.24 -3.16 -2.84
N VAL A 100 23.76 -4.17 -2.15
CA VAL A 100 23.67 -5.55 -2.69
C VAL A 100 22.70 -5.57 -3.87
N PHE A 101 21.61 -4.80 -3.76
CA PHE A 101 20.61 -4.60 -4.81
C PHE A 101 19.88 -3.28 -4.64
N VAL A 102 19.27 -2.82 -5.74
CA VAL A 102 18.26 -1.76 -5.75
C VAL A 102 16.94 -2.40 -6.19
N ARG A 103 15.94 -2.43 -5.30
CA ARG A 103 14.60 -2.93 -5.57
C ARG A 103 13.66 -1.80 -5.88
N ILE A 104 12.91 -1.91 -6.96
CA ILE A 104 11.82 -1.00 -7.30
C ILE A 104 10.51 -1.78 -7.41
N GLU A 105 9.40 -1.15 -7.01
CA GLU A 105 8.05 -1.70 -7.13
C GLU A 105 7.14 -0.65 -7.81
N PRO A 106 7.10 -0.59 -9.16
CA PRO A 106 6.29 0.39 -9.87
C PRO A 106 4.81 0.32 -9.45
N ASN A 107 4.19 1.48 -9.25
CA ASN A 107 2.76 1.58 -8.92
C ASN A 107 1.88 1.54 -10.19
N ILE A 108 2.20 0.61 -11.09
CA ILE A 108 1.54 0.40 -12.38
C ILE A 108 0.92 -0.99 -12.40
N THR A 109 -0.34 -1.08 -12.80
CA THR A 109 -1.08 -2.35 -12.85
C THR A 109 -0.79 -3.12 -14.13
N GLU A 110 -1.00 -4.45 -14.12
CA GLU A 110 -0.71 -5.29 -15.30
C GLU A 110 -1.63 -5.00 -16.50
N ASP A 111 -2.81 -4.44 -16.25
CA ASP A 111 -3.78 -4.02 -17.26
C ASP A 111 -3.58 -2.58 -17.75
N ASP A 112 -2.60 -1.84 -17.19
CA ASP A 112 -2.24 -0.50 -17.67
C ASP A 112 -1.61 -0.61 -19.08
N PRO A 113 -2.03 0.21 -20.05
CA PRO A 113 -1.44 0.21 -21.40
C PRO A 113 0.09 0.39 -21.43
N ARG A 114 0.67 1.05 -20.42
CA ARG A 114 2.11 1.27 -20.29
C ARG A 114 2.88 0.07 -19.74
N ALA A 115 2.18 -0.93 -19.18
CA ALA A 115 2.79 -2.01 -18.42
C ALA A 115 3.82 -2.81 -19.22
N ALA A 116 3.47 -3.23 -20.44
CA ALA A 116 4.36 -4.01 -21.31
C ALA A 116 5.61 -3.21 -21.71
N THR A 117 5.44 -1.95 -22.09
CA THR A 117 6.55 -1.05 -22.46
C THR A 117 7.49 -0.82 -21.29
N LEU A 118 6.94 -0.53 -20.09
CA LEU A 118 7.75 -0.35 -18.89
C LEU A 118 8.47 -1.63 -18.50
N HIS A 119 7.80 -2.79 -18.57
CA HIS A 119 8.43 -4.08 -18.30
C HIS A 119 9.66 -4.30 -19.18
N SER A 120 9.54 -4.13 -20.51
CA SER A 120 10.64 -4.25 -21.45
C SER A 120 11.75 -3.24 -21.17
N PHE A 121 11.41 -1.96 -20.93
CA PHE A 121 12.35 -0.90 -20.58
C PHE A 121 13.19 -1.23 -19.34
N LEU A 122 12.60 -1.88 -18.33
CA LEU A 122 13.31 -2.29 -17.12
C LEU A 122 14.22 -3.49 -17.37
N LEU A 123 13.77 -4.48 -18.14
CA LEU A 123 14.58 -5.65 -18.52
C LEU A 123 15.81 -5.24 -19.35
N ASP A 124 15.67 -4.33 -20.30
CA ASP A 124 16.75 -3.80 -21.13
C ASP A 124 17.85 -3.11 -20.29
N ARG A 125 17.53 -2.68 -19.08
CA ARG A 125 18.47 -2.09 -18.10
C ARG A 125 18.93 -3.07 -17.02
N ALA A 126 18.82 -4.36 -17.30
CA ALA A 126 19.24 -5.44 -16.41
C ALA A 126 18.57 -5.42 -15.01
N LEU A 127 17.36 -4.87 -14.93
CA LEU A 127 16.48 -5.10 -13.76
C LEU A 127 15.73 -6.41 -13.98
N GLN A 128 15.78 -7.31 -13.02
CA GLN A 128 15.12 -8.63 -13.12
C GLN A 128 13.90 -8.72 -12.22
N PRO A 129 12.79 -9.32 -12.68
CA PRO A 129 11.62 -9.55 -11.86
C PRO A 129 11.96 -10.34 -10.60
N THR A 130 11.37 -9.93 -9.47
CA THR A 130 11.61 -10.54 -8.15
C THR A 130 10.32 -10.55 -7.33
N PRO A 131 10.22 -11.40 -6.29
CA PRO A 131 9.09 -11.35 -5.36
C PRO A 131 8.96 -9.96 -4.71
N PRO A 132 7.73 -9.42 -4.63
CA PRO A 132 7.48 -8.09 -4.09
C PRO A 132 7.55 -8.05 -2.56
N ILE A 133 7.74 -6.85 -2.01
CA ILE A 133 7.55 -6.55 -0.58
C ILE A 133 6.12 -6.07 -0.33
N GLN A 134 5.60 -5.19 -1.21
CA GLN A 134 4.21 -4.76 -1.13
C GLN A 134 3.28 -5.78 -1.79
N PRO A 135 2.04 -5.93 -1.31
CA PRO A 135 1.08 -6.81 -1.95
C PRO A 135 0.92 -6.46 -3.44
N ARG A 136 1.03 -7.47 -4.28
CA ARG A 136 0.91 -7.28 -5.72
C ARG A 136 -0.54 -7.21 -6.19
N SER A 137 -1.43 -7.87 -5.46
CA SER A 137 -2.85 -7.92 -5.77
C SER A 137 -3.67 -7.21 -4.69
N THR A 138 -4.66 -6.45 -5.12
CA THR A 138 -5.56 -5.66 -4.28
C THR A 138 -6.95 -5.58 -4.89
N ILE A 139 -7.88 -4.88 -4.21
CA ILE A 139 -9.17 -4.47 -4.75
C ILE A 139 -9.23 -2.95 -4.74
N HIS A 140 -9.47 -2.35 -5.89
CA HIS A 140 -9.75 -0.94 -6.04
C HIS A 140 -11.26 -0.69 -6.18
N LEU A 141 -11.79 0.18 -5.33
CA LEU A 141 -13.16 0.69 -5.43
C LEU A 141 -13.12 2.10 -6.01
N ASP A 142 -13.89 2.32 -7.08
CA ASP A 142 -14.14 3.65 -7.62
C ASP A 142 -15.01 4.45 -6.64
N LEU A 143 -14.54 5.62 -6.21
CA LEU A 143 -15.23 6.52 -5.28
C LEU A 143 -15.97 7.67 -5.97
N THR A 144 -15.93 7.74 -7.29
CA THR A 144 -16.62 8.81 -8.05
C THR A 144 -18.14 8.76 -7.94
N PRO A 145 -18.81 7.56 -7.83
CA PRO A 145 -20.24 7.49 -7.66
C PRO A 145 -20.73 8.05 -6.30
N GLU A 146 -21.99 8.46 -6.26
CA GLU A 146 -22.63 8.90 -5.01
C GLU A 146 -22.73 7.76 -3.95
N PRO A 147 -22.77 8.09 -2.64
CA PRO A 147 -22.74 7.10 -1.57
C PRO A 147 -23.80 6.02 -1.68
N GLU A 148 -25.01 6.38 -2.13
CA GLU A 148 -26.11 5.44 -2.30
C GLU A 148 -25.78 4.40 -3.36
N ARG A 149 -25.09 4.82 -4.44
CA ARG A 149 -24.66 3.95 -5.54
C ARG A 149 -23.51 3.06 -5.12
N LEU A 150 -22.55 3.59 -4.34
CA LEU A 150 -21.49 2.80 -3.73
C LEU A 150 -22.05 1.72 -2.82
N LEU A 151 -23.00 2.09 -1.94
CA LEU A 151 -23.66 1.13 -1.06
C LEU A 151 -24.45 0.07 -1.86
N ALA A 152 -25.18 0.47 -2.90
CA ALA A 152 -25.92 -0.46 -3.76
C ALA A 152 -25.00 -1.47 -4.47
N GLY A 153 -23.78 -1.06 -4.84
CA GLY A 153 -22.75 -1.90 -5.46
C GLY A 153 -22.13 -2.95 -4.54
N MET A 154 -22.30 -2.82 -3.23
CA MET A 154 -21.83 -3.81 -2.25
C MET A 154 -22.67 -5.10 -2.30
N SER A 155 -22.09 -6.20 -1.87
CA SER A 155 -22.81 -7.47 -1.73
C SER A 155 -24.01 -7.33 -0.78
N LYS A 156 -25.05 -8.15 -0.98
CA LYS A 156 -26.24 -8.17 -0.08
C LYS A 156 -25.84 -8.38 1.39
N GLY A 157 -24.85 -9.26 1.64
CA GLY A 157 -24.34 -9.54 2.98
C GLY A 157 -23.71 -8.30 3.62
N HIS A 158 -22.83 -7.58 2.91
CA HIS A 158 -22.17 -6.38 3.43
C HIS A 158 -23.15 -5.26 3.74
N ARG A 159 -24.14 -5.04 2.85
CA ARG A 159 -25.22 -4.08 3.15
C ARG A 159 -26.03 -4.46 4.40
N ALA A 160 -26.30 -5.76 4.55
CA ALA A 160 -27.02 -6.26 5.73
C ALA A 160 -26.18 -6.11 7.01
N ASP A 161 -24.87 -6.40 6.95
CA ASP A 161 -23.97 -6.26 8.11
C ASP A 161 -23.78 -4.81 8.53
N ILE A 162 -23.65 -3.87 7.58
CA ILE A 162 -23.62 -2.43 7.88
C ILE A 162 -24.92 -2.00 8.58
N LYS A 163 -26.08 -2.35 8.01
CA LYS A 163 -27.38 -2.02 8.61
C LYS A 163 -27.56 -2.65 9.99
N ARG A 164 -27.13 -3.90 10.16
CA ARG A 164 -27.19 -4.63 11.43
C ARG A 164 -26.33 -3.95 12.48
N ALA A 165 -25.07 -3.63 12.16
CA ALA A 165 -24.17 -2.96 13.08
C ALA A 165 -24.78 -1.64 13.63
N LEU A 166 -25.31 -0.81 12.73
CA LEU A 166 -25.94 0.45 13.11
C LEU A 166 -27.20 0.24 13.98
N ARG A 167 -28.05 -0.74 13.63
CA ARG A 167 -29.28 -1.07 14.39
C ARG A 167 -28.96 -1.63 15.79
N GLU A 168 -27.89 -2.41 15.92
CA GLU A 168 -27.43 -2.97 17.19
C GLU A 168 -26.67 -1.96 18.07
N GLY A 169 -26.50 -0.72 17.58
CA GLY A 169 -25.92 0.37 18.35
C GLY A 169 -24.40 0.48 18.26
N VAL A 170 -23.77 -0.11 17.21
CA VAL A 170 -22.36 0.14 16.91
C VAL A 170 -22.19 1.61 16.53
N LYS A 171 -21.32 2.32 17.25
CA LYS A 171 -20.97 3.72 17.00
C LYS A 171 -19.57 3.80 16.42
N VAL A 172 -19.45 4.38 15.22
CA VAL A 172 -18.13 4.63 14.57
C VAL A 172 -17.76 6.08 14.79
N ARG A 173 -16.58 6.31 15.34
CA ARG A 173 -16.02 7.66 15.55
C ARG A 173 -14.55 7.74 15.10
N GLU A 174 -14.10 8.96 14.92
CA GLU A 174 -12.68 9.26 14.75
C GLU A 174 -11.98 9.16 16.11
N GLY A 175 -10.75 8.61 16.10
CA GLY A 175 -9.86 8.60 17.24
C GLY A 175 -8.84 9.72 17.14
N GLY A 176 -8.55 10.39 18.25
CA GLY A 176 -7.60 11.51 18.29
C GLY A 176 -6.85 11.65 19.61
N THR A 177 -7.18 10.84 20.61
CA THR A 177 -6.53 10.88 21.92
C THR A 177 -5.50 9.76 22.10
N PRO A 178 -4.56 9.89 23.06
CA PRO A 178 -3.68 8.79 23.43
C PRO A 178 -4.46 7.52 23.80
N ALA A 179 -5.56 7.63 24.54
CA ALA A 179 -6.40 6.50 24.89
C ALA A 179 -7.02 5.79 23.68
N ASP A 180 -7.34 6.53 22.61
CA ASP A 180 -7.82 5.95 21.35
C ASP A 180 -6.74 5.14 20.65
N LEU A 181 -5.50 5.61 20.71
CA LEU A 181 -4.36 4.88 20.16
C LEU A 181 -4.04 3.62 20.96
N ASP A 182 -4.17 3.67 22.29
CA ASP A 182 -4.02 2.50 23.17
C ASP A 182 -5.12 1.46 22.86
N ALA A 183 -6.38 1.89 22.70
CA ALA A 183 -7.48 1.03 22.30
C ALA A 183 -7.24 0.40 20.91
N PHE A 184 -6.80 1.21 19.94
CA PHE A 184 -6.37 0.70 18.64
C PHE A 184 -5.33 -0.40 18.77
N TYR A 185 -4.29 -0.14 19.56
CA TYR A 185 -3.17 -1.08 19.69
C TYR A 185 -3.58 -2.38 20.37
N ALA A 186 -4.40 -2.31 21.42
CA ALA A 186 -4.97 -3.49 22.09
C ALA A 186 -5.79 -4.37 21.13
N ILE A 187 -6.63 -3.75 20.27
CA ILE A 187 -7.39 -4.46 19.25
C ILE A 187 -6.48 -5.08 18.18
N MET A 188 -5.42 -4.35 17.77
CA MET A 188 -4.42 -4.89 16.84
C MET A 188 -3.68 -6.08 17.41
N GLN A 189 -3.28 -6.04 18.70
CA GLN A 189 -2.67 -7.18 19.40
C GLN A 189 -3.59 -8.40 19.44
N ALA A 190 -4.86 -8.21 19.81
CA ALA A 190 -5.85 -9.28 19.84
C ALA A 190 -6.07 -9.89 18.43
N THR A 191 -6.07 -9.04 17.41
CA THR A 191 -6.21 -9.48 15.99
C THR A 191 -4.98 -10.26 15.53
N SER A 192 -3.77 -9.75 15.83
CA SER A 192 -2.50 -10.40 15.54
C SER A 192 -2.40 -11.78 16.19
N ALA A 193 -2.72 -11.88 17.48
CA ALA A 193 -2.70 -13.13 18.21
C ALA A 193 -3.67 -14.18 17.62
N ARG A 194 -4.87 -13.76 17.19
CA ARG A 194 -5.86 -14.64 16.58
C ARG A 194 -5.50 -15.07 15.17
N ALA A 195 -4.93 -14.17 14.35
CA ALA A 195 -4.72 -14.39 12.92
C ALA A 195 -3.27 -14.74 12.56
N GLY A 196 -2.33 -14.71 13.53
CA GLY A 196 -0.95 -15.19 13.34
C GLY A 196 -0.06 -14.28 12.50
N PHE A 197 -0.34 -12.96 12.43
CA PHE A 197 0.52 -12.02 11.69
C PHE A 197 1.20 -11.00 12.60
N ALA A 198 2.36 -10.51 12.18
CA ALA A 198 3.10 -9.49 12.92
C ALA A 198 2.48 -8.11 12.74
N ILE A 199 2.50 -7.31 13.82
CA ILE A 199 2.10 -5.90 13.83
C ILE A 199 3.29 -5.00 14.18
N HIS A 200 3.18 -3.72 13.85
CA HIS A 200 4.16 -2.73 14.26
C HIS A 200 4.02 -2.39 15.76
N SER A 201 5.03 -1.72 16.32
CA SER A 201 4.96 -1.22 17.70
C SER A 201 3.95 -0.07 17.84
N LEU A 202 3.47 0.19 19.05
CA LEU A 202 2.63 1.34 19.38
C LEU A 202 3.27 2.65 18.90
N ALA A 203 4.60 2.80 19.14
CA ALA A 203 5.35 3.97 18.71
C ALA A 203 5.34 4.17 17.17
N TYR A 204 5.29 3.09 16.40
CA TYR A 204 5.16 3.18 14.95
C TYR A 204 3.79 3.77 14.54
N TYR A 205 2.71 3.31 15.14
CA TYR A 205 1.36 3.81 14.85
C TYR A 205 1.17 5.25 15.34
N ALA A 206 1.77 5.61 16.50
CA ALA A 206 1.82 7.00 16.97
C ALA A 206 2.52 7.91 15.95
N ALA A 207 3.68 7.47 15.44
CA ALA A 207 4.42 8.21 14.42
C ALA A 207 3.66 8.33 13.09
N VAL A 208 2.85 7.34 12.71
CA VAL A 208 1.95 7.45 11.54
C VAL A 208 0.97 8.60 11.74
N LEU A 209 0.25 8.64 12.86
CA LEU A 209 -0.71 9.72 13.12
C LEU A 209 -0.05 11.09 13.19
N GLU A 210 1.11 11.18 13.85
CA GLU A 210 1.87 12.42 13.98
C GLU A 210 2.34 12.96 12.62
N LEU A 211 3.01 12.12 11.81
CA LEU A 211 3.66 12.55 10.57
C LEU A 211 2.68 12.80 9.43
N PHE A 212 1.59 12.04 9.37
CA PHE A 212 0.62 12.18 8.30
C PHE A 212 -0.55 13.10 8.65
N GLY A 213 -0.75 13.41 9.93
CA GLY A 213 -1.79 14.35 10.37
C GLY A 213 -3.15 14.08 9.72
N ASP A 214 -3.69 15.08 9.06
CA ASP A 214 -5.00 15.01 8.41
C ASP A 214 -5.08 14.04 7.22
N ALA A 215 -3.96 13.60 6.68
CA ALA A 215 -3.94 12.60 5.62
C ALA A 215 -4.30 11.19 6.12
N VAL A 216 -4.22 10.93 7.42
CA VAL A 216 -4.58 9.63 8.03
C VAL A 216 -5.68 9.83 9.06
N ARG A 217 -6.68 8.94 9.05
CA ARG A 217 -7.72 8.86 10.10
C ARG A 217 -7.62 7.53 10.83
N LEU A 218 -7.66 7.64 12.16
CA LEU A 218 -7.89 6.52 13.05
C LEU A 218 -9.40 6.39 13.28
N TRP A 219 -9.94 5.22 13.03
CA TRP A 219 -11.35 4.87 13.25
C TRP A 219 -11.48 3.92 14.42
N LEU A 220 -12.48 4.16 15.28
CA LEU A 220 -12.88 3.25 16.34
C LEU A 220 -14.36 2.96 16.20
N ALA A 221 -14.73 1.70 16.32
CA ALA A 221 -16.11 1.27 16.48
C ALA A 221 -16.34 0.80 17.92
N GLU A 222 -17.31 1.40 18.56
CA GLU A 222 -17.73 1.08 19.92
C GLU A 222 -19.03 0.27 19.91
N TYR A 223 -19.09 -0.76 20.72
CA TYR A 223 -20.26 -1.59 20.92
C TYR A 223 -20.41 -1.87 22.42
N ARG A 224 -21.61 -1.59 22.97
CA ARG A 224 -21.88 -1.74 24.41
C ARG A 224 -20.92 -0.99 25.32
N GLY A 225 -20.47 0.19 24.87
CA GLY A 225 -19.55 1.06 25.62
C GLY A 225 -18.07 0.70 25.54
N ALA A 226 -17.66 -0.31 24.74
CA ALA A 226 -16.29 -0.71 24.57
C ALA A 226 -15.83 -0.62 23.10
N PRO A 227 -14.57 -0.23 22.81
CA PRO A 227 -13.99 -0.32 21.49
C PRO A 227 -13.85 -1.79 21.05
N VAL A 228 -14.44 -2.17 19.93
CA VAL A 228 -14.47 -3.56 19.43
C VAL A 228 -13.85 -3.75 18.04
N ALA A 229 -13.68 -2.67 17.28
CA ALA A 229 -12.98 -2.70 16.00
C ALA A 229 -12.29 -1.38 15.74
N THR A 230 -11.28 -1.43 14.90
CA THR A 230 -10.47 -0.26 14.55
C THR A 230 -9.91 -0.33 13.13
N ALA A 231 -9.61 0.84 12.55
CA ALA A 231 -8.85 0.95 11.30
C ALA A 231 -8.07 2.27 11.23
N MET A 232 -6.99 2.27 10.45
CA MET A 232 -6.38 3.48 9.93
C MET A 232 -6.55 3.53 8.42
N THR A 233 -7.05 4.65 7.91
CA THR A 233 -7.23 4.92 6.49
C THR A 233 -6.48 6.19 6.13
N ALA A 234 -5.72 6.16 5.05
CA ALA A 234 -5.04 7.34 4.50
C ALA A 234 -5.74 7.85 3.24
N VAL A 235 -5.61 9.15 2.97
CA VAL A 235 -5.88 9.76 1.67
C VAL A 235 -4.63 10.48 1.21
N TRP A 236 -4.15 10.18 0.00
CA TRP A 236 -3.00 10.82 -0.62
C TRP A 236 -3.28 11.04 -2.10
N GLY A 237 -3.29 12.30 -2.53
CA GLY A 237 -3.75 12.64 -3.88
C GLY A 237 -5.16 12.10 -4.12
N ALA A 238 -5.34 11.43 -5.24
CA ALA A 238 -6.63 10.82 -5.62
C ALA A 238 -6.87 9.43 -5.02
N MET A 239 -5.96 8.91 -4.18
CA MET A 239 -6.02 7.54 -3.63
C MET A 239 -6.31 7.55 -2.14
N ALA A 240 -7.31 6.78 -1.71
CA ALA A 240 -7.47 6.37 -0.33
C ALA A 240 -6.93 4.96 -0.13
N ILE A 241 -6.35 4.68 1.04
CA ILE A 241 -5.65 3.42 1.32
C ILE A 241 -6.07 2.89 2.68
N TYR A 242 -6.52 1.65 2.73
CA TYR A 242 -6.82 0.92 3.95
C TYR A 242 -5.55 0.33 4.54
N LEU A 243 -4.92 1.05 5.48
CA LEU A 243 -3.57 0.74 5.97
C LEU A 243 -3.54 -0.37 7.02
N TYR A 244 -4.26 -0.20 8.11
CA TYR A 244 -4.24 -1.10 9.26
C TYR A 244 -5.64 -1.30 9.81
N SER A 245 -5.94 -2.49 10.33
CA SER A 245 -7.23 -2.76 10.94
C SER A 245 -7.22 -3.97 11.84
N GLY A 246 -8.11 -3.97 12.80
CA GLY A 246 -8.32 -5.07 13.71
C GLY A 246 -9.75 -5.11 14.24
N SER A 247 -10.14 -6.27 14.77
CA SER A 247 -11.42 -6.49 15.44
C SER A 247 -11.26 -7.48 16.56
N THR A 248 -11.95 -7.25 17.65
CA THR A 248 -12.21 -8.27 18.68
C THR A 248 -13.21 -9.30 18.15
N THR A 249 -13.44 -10.37 18.91
CA THR A 249 -14.47 -11.38 18.58
C THR A 249 -15.87 -10.73 18.52
N ASP A 250 -16.20 -9.88 19.49
CA ASP A 250 -17.47 -9.14 19.50
C ASP A 250 -17.61 -8.21 18.30
N GLY A 251 -16.52 -7.53 17.92
CA GLY A 251 -16.48 -6.67 16.74
C GLY A 251 -16.74 -7.41 15.43
N LEU A 252 -16.26 -8.67 15.31
CA LEU A 252 -16.58 -9.52 14.18
C LEU A 252 -18.05 -9.92 14.15
N GLN A 253 -18.63 -10.25 15.32
CA GLN A 253 -20.01 -10.70 15.43
C GLN A 253 -21.03 -9.59 15.17
N CYS A 254 -20.78 -8.36 15.67
CA CYS A 254 -21.70 -7.22 15.50
C CYS A 254 -21.52 -6.46 14.17
N GLY A 255 -20.59 -6.87 13.31
CA GLY A 255 -20.35 -6.20 12.02
C GLY A 255 -19.64 -4.84 12.13
N ALA A 256 -18.93 -4.59 13.23
CA ALA A 256 -18.28 -3.31 13.51
C ALA A 256 -17.29 -2.89 12.41
N GLN A 257 -16.53 -3.85 11.86
CA GLN A 257 -15.58 -3.57 10.77
C GLN A 257 -16.26 -3.15 9.46
N HIS A 258 -17.47 -3.67 9.19
CA HIS A 258 -18.26 -3.22 8.03
C HIS A 258 -18.73 -1.77 8.20
N ALA A 259 -19.14 -1.40 9.41
CA ALA A 259 -19.52 -0.02 9.71
C ALA A 259 -18.32 0.94 9.61
N ILE A 260 -17.14 0.55 10.11
CA ILE A 260 -15.89 1.34 9.95
C ILE A 260 -15.57 1.54 8.47
N GLN A 261 -15.55 0.44 7.67
CA GLN A 261 -15.20 0.54 6.25
C GLN A 261 -16.18 1.45 5.50
N TRP A 262 -17.46 1.35 5.77
CA TRP A 262 -18.43 2.25 5.15
C TRP A 262 -18.17 3.71 5.52
N ARG A 263 -17.88 4.02 6.78
CA ARG A 263 -17.53 5.37 7.22
C ARG A 263 -16.23 5.88 6.60
N ALA A 264 -15.20 5.01 6.50
CA ALA A 264 -13.92 5.34 5.89
C ALA A 264 -14.05 5.62 4.38
N ILE A 265 -14.87 4.86 3.66
CA ILE A 265 -15.19 5.08 2.24
C ILE A 265 -15.85 6.45 2.05
N GLN A 266 -16.86 6.78 2.86
CA GLN A 266 -17.54 8.08 2.81
C GLN A 266 -16.58 9.25 3.11
N TRP A 267 -15.72 9.09 4.13
CA TRP A 267 -14.71 10.09 4.47
C TRP A 267 -13.69 10.28 3.34
N ALA A 268 -13.20 9.20 2.77
CA ALA A 268 -12.22 9.25 1.67
C ALA A 268 -12.79 9.99 0.45
N ARG A 269 -14.07 9.68 0.08
CA ARG A 269 -14.78 10.38 -0.97
C ARG A 269 -14.94 11.88 -0.68
N ALA A 270 -15.35 12.22 0.54
CA ALA A 270 -15.50 13.61 0.97
C ALA A 270 -14.16 14.39 0.98
N ARG A 271 -13.03 13.68 1.10
CA ARG A 271 -11.66 14.23 0.97
C ARG A 271 -11.18 14.35 -0.49
N GLY A 272 -12.03 14.01 -1.46
CA GLY A 272 -11.70 14.10 -2.88
C GLY A 272 -10.94 12.90 -3.46
N ALA A 273 -10.81 11.81 -2.73
CA ALA A 273 -10.24 10.59 -3.27
C ALA A 273 -11.16 10.01 -4.37
N ALA A 274 -10.58 9.71 -5.52
CA ALA A 274 -11.30 9.07 -6.64
C ALA A 274 -11.29 7.54 -6.54
N ARG A 275 -10.36 6.97 -5.76
CA ARG A 275 -10.18 5.51 -5.64
C ARG A 275 -9.87 5.12 -4.20
N TYR A 276 -10.37 3.94 -3.78
CA TYR A 276 -10.08 3.33 -2.49
C TYR A 276 -9.36 2.00 -2.71
N ASP A 277 -8.13 1.90 -2.22
CA ASP A 277 -7.33 0.68 -2.24
C ASP A 277 -7.53 -0.08 -0.92
N PHE A 278 -8.15 -1.26 -1.00
CA PHE A 278 -8.33 -2.13 0.15
C PHE A 278 -7.06 -2.84 0.61
N TRP A 279 -5.92 -2.61 -0.08
CA TRP A 279 -4.65 -3.26 0.18
C TRP A 279 -4.67 -4.77 -0.06
N GLY A 280 -3.59 -5.46 0.27
CA GLY A 280 -3.29 -6.84 -0.10
C GLY A 280 -4.42 -7.86 -0.01
N ILE A 281 -4.50 -8.70 -1.03
CA ILE A 281 -5.29 -9.91 -1.13
C ILE A 281 -4.37 -11.05 -1.62
N PRO A 282 -4.80 -12.34 -1.58
CA PRO A 282 -4.03 -13.44 -2.15
C PRO A 282 -3.65 -13.17 -3.61
N ASP A 283 -2.36 -13.30 -3.94
CA ASP A 283 -1.87 -12.99 -5.30
C ASP A 283 -2.49 -13.92 -6.36
N ALA A 284 -2.84 -15.15 -6.00
CA ALA A 284 -3.54 -16.09 -6.87
C ALA A 284 -4.90 -15.53 -7.37
N ILE A 285 -5.59 -14.71 -6.56
CA ILE A 285 -6.84 -14.04 -6.97
C ILE A 285 -6.57 -12.99 -8.07
N GLY A 286 -5.49 -12.20 -7.93
CA GLY A 286 -5.10 -11.24 -8.97
C GLY A 286 -4.68 -11.93 -10.27
N GLN A 287 -3.94 -13.05 -10.16
CA GLN A 287 -3.58 -13.87 -11.31
C GLN A 287 -4.82 -14.47 -12.00
N ALA A 288 -5.78 -14.97 -11.21
CA ALA A 288 -7.04 -15.50 -11.73
C ALA A 288 -7.86 -14.43 -12.48
N ALA A 289 -7.85 -13.19 -11.99
CA ALA A 289 -8.54 -12.08 -12.65
C ALA A 289 -7.92 -11.72 -14.01
N GLY A 290 -6.59 -11.86 -14.16
CA GLY A 290 -5.85 -11.55 -15.38
C GLY A 290 -5.78 -12.68 -16.41
N THR A 291 -6.24 -13.92 -16.09
CA THR A 291 -6.16 -15.04 -17.04
C THR A 291 -7.47 -15.27 -17.80
N ALA A 292 -7.34 -15.48 -19.10
CA ALA A 292 -8.47 -15.86 -19.97
C ALA A 292 -8.77 -17.39 -19.92
N ASP A 293 -7.81 -18.23 -19.51
CA ASP A 293 -7.98 -19.69 -19.43
C ASP A 293 -8.85 -20.09 -18.23
N PRO A 294 -10.06 -20.67 -18.45
CA PRO A 294 -10.96 -21.08 -17.37
C PRO A 294 -10.37 -22.14 -16.44
N ALA A 295 -9.55 -23.06 -16.96
CA ALA A 295 -8.94 -24.13 -16.16
C ALA A 295 -7.82 -23.56 -15.28
N ALA A 296 -7.00 -22.63 -15.80
CA ALA A 296 -6.00 -21.92 -15.00
C ALA A 296 -6.67 -21.06 -13.92
N ARG A 297 -7.76 -20.35 -14.26
CA ARG A 297 -8.54 -19.57 -13.29
C ARG A 297 -9.05 -20.44 -12.15
N ALA A 298 -9.68 -21.58 -12.45
CA ALA A 298 -10.21 -22.48 -11.43
C ALA A 298 -9.10 -23.02 -10.50
N ARG A 299 -7.92 -23.34 -11.04
CA ARG A 299 -6.76 -23.76 -10.22
C ARG A 299 -6.27 -22.64 -9.29
N LEU A 300 -6.18 -21.40 -9.79
CA LEU A 300 -5.75 -20.26 -9.01
C LEU A 300 -6.76 -19.89 -7.91
N ASP A 301 -8.06 -19.95 -8.22
CA ASP A 301 -9.13 -19.74 -7.24
C ASP A 301 -9.09 -20.80 -6.12
N ALA A 302 -8.86 -22.06 -6.48
CA ALA A 302 -8.69 -23.13 -5.50
C ALA A 302 -7.43 -22.92 -4.62
N ALA A 303 -6.30 -22.55 -5.22
CA ALA A 303 -5.07 -22.26 -4.48
C ALA A 303 -5.25 -21.08 -3.52
N ALA A 304 -5.98 -20.04 -3.93
CA ALA A 304 -6.26 -18.89 -3.08
C ALA A 304 -7.03 -19.23 -1.81
N GLN A 305 -7.86 -20.27 -1.80
CA GLN A 305 -8.64 -20.70 -0.64
C GLN A 305 -7.76 -21.16 0.54
N HIS A 306 -6.53 -21.56 0.27
CA HIS A 306 -5.54 -21.98 1.28
C HIS A 306 -4.63 -20.83 1.74
N ASP A 307 -4.76 -19.63 1.14
CA ASP A 307 -3.97 -18.46 1.52
C ASP A 307 -4.50 -17.86 2.83
N PRO A 308 -3.63 -17.49 3.79
CA PRO A 308 -4.04 -16.83 5.04
C PRO A 308 -4.88 -15.57 4.83
N LEU A 309 -4.71 -14.87 3.70
CA LEU A 309 -5.48 -13.66 3.36
C LEU A 309 -6.84 -13.95 2.71
N TYR A 310 -7.23 -15.21 2.51
CA TYR A 310 -8.48 -15.53 1.81
C TYR A 310 -9.72 -15.01 2.54
N GLY A 311 -9.76 -15.12 3.86
CA GLY A 311 -10.84 -14.53 4.67
C GLY A 311 -10.91 -13.00 4.53
N VAL A 312 -9.74 -12.35 4.52
CA VAL A 312 -9.61 -10.90 4.31
C VAL A 312 -10.05 -10.52 2.89
N TYR A 313 -9.70 -11.32 1.88
CA TYR A 313 -10.16 -11.12 0.50
C TYR A 313 -11.69 -11.16 0.40
N ARG A 314 -12.35 -12.17 1.00
CA ARG A 314 -13.81 -12.27 0.99
C ARG A 314 -14.47 -11.04 1.62
N PHE A 315 -13.92 -10.55 2.72
CA PHE A 315 -14.36 -9.31 3.38
C PHE A 315 -14.19 -8.11 2.43
N LYS A 316 -13.02 -7.90 1.85
CA LYS A 316 -12.75 -6.75 0.96
C LYS A 316 -13.60 -6.79 -0.31
N LYS A 317 -13.74 -7.96 -0.93
CA LYS A 317 -14.54 -8.15 -2.16
C LYS A 317 -16.00 -7.76 -1.98
N GLY A 318 -16.55 -7.96 -0.78
CA GLY A 318 -17.95 -7.67 -0.50
C GLY A 318 -18.31 -6.19 -0.55
N PHE A 319 -17.33 -5.27 -0.44
CA PHE A 319 -17.55 -3.83 -0.64
C PHE A 319 -17.66 -3.44 -2.11
N GLY A 320 -17.49 -4.35 -3.04
CA GLY A 320 -17.41 -4.07 -4.48
C GLY A 320 -15.98 -3.76 -4.92
N GLY A 321 -15.86 -3.15 -6.09
CA GLY A 321 -14.56 -2.83 -6.66
C GLY A 321 -14.01 -3.92 -7.58
N ILE A 322 -12.85 -3.63 -8.17
CA ILE A 322 -12.19 -4.44 -9.18
C ILE A 322 -10.92 -5.03 -8.59
N THR A 323 -10.72 -6.34 -8.78
CA THR A 323 -9.44 -6.97 -8.47
C THR A 323 -8.38 -6.45 -9.42
N THR A 324 -7.31 -5.92 -8.86
CA THR A 324 -6.23 -5.28 -9.59
C THR A 324 -4.91 -5.95 -9.21
N ARG A 325 -4.02 -6.16 -10.18
CA ARG A 325 -2.69 -6.72 -9.95
C ARG A 325 -1.62 -5.79 -10.51
N TYR A 326 -0.63 -5.46 -9.69
CA TYR A 326 0.49 -4.59 -10.07
C TYR A 326 1.58 -5.37 -10.81
N LEU A 327 2.43 -4.67 -11.55
CA LEU A 327 3.67 -5.22 -12.09
C LEU A 327 4.51 -5.86 -10.96
N PRO A 328 5.41 -6.82 -11.27
CA PRO A 328 6.32 -7.38 -10.26
C PRO A 328 7.24 -6.32 -9.67
N ALA A 329 7.88 -6.65 -8.56
CA ALA A 329 9.09 -5.95 -8.15
C ALA A 329 10.23 -6.27 -9.12
N TYR A 330 11.21 -5.37 -9.21
CA TYR A 330 12.41 -5.57 -10.02
C TYR A 330 13.65 -5.25 -9.21
N ASP A 331 14.65 -6.11 -9.30
CA ASP A 331 15.96 -5.92 -8.67
C ASP A 331 17.04 -5.62 -9.70
N GLN A 332 17.72 -4.50 -9.52
CA GLN A 332 19.04 -4.29 -10.10
C GLN A 332 20.08 -4.83 -9.12
N VAL A 333 20.80 -5.87 -9.52
CA VAL A 333 21.75 -6.57 -8.66
C VAL A 333 23.12 -5.89 -8.72
N GLY A 334 23.56 -5.35 -7.56
CA GLY A 334 24.86 -4.70 -7.44
C GLY A 334 25.99 -5.66 -7.06
N MET A 335 25.69 -6.71 -6.27
CA MET A 335 26.67 -7.68 -5.75
C MET A 335 26.12 -9.11 -5.89
N PRO A 336 26.37 -9.81 -7.03
CA PRO A 336 25.69 -11.08 -7.34
C PRO A 336 25.85 -12.19 -6.29
N LEU A 337 27.05 -12.37 -5.76
CA LEU A 337 27.31 -13.42 -4.75
C LEU A 337 26.54 -13.17 -3.45
N LEU A 338 26.57 -11.92 -2.97
CA LEU A 338 25.85 -11.53 -1.76
C LEU A 338 24.34 -11.54 -1.96
N TYR A 339 23.88 -11.17 -3.15
CA TYR A 339 22.46 -11.26 -3.51
C TYR A 339 21.97 -12.71 -3.53
N ALA A 340 22.76 -13.64 -4.07
CA ALA A 340 22.40 -15.06 -4.06
C ALA A 340 22.28 -15.62 -2.64
N LEU A 341 23.20 -15.22 -1.74
CA LEU A 341 23.12 -15.57 -0.31
C LEU A 341 21.88 -14.95 0.35
N TRP A 342 21.61 -13.67 0.12
CA TRP A 342 20.44 -12.98 0.65
C TRP A 342 19.13 -13.64 0.23
N ARG A 343 18.99 -14.01 -1.06
CA ARG A 343 17.79 -14.70 -1.57
C ARG A 343 17.53 -16.03 -0.87
N ARG A 344 18.56 -16.80 -0.54
CA ARG A 344 18.43 -18.07 0.18
C ARG A 344 17.86 -17.91 1.59
N HIS A 345 18.16 -16.80 2.27
CA HIS A 345 17.71 -16.51 3.63
C HIS A 345 16.40 -15.73 3.69
N ALA A 346 15.96 -15.10 2.60
CA ALA A 346 14.71 -14.37 2.52
C ALA A 346 13.52 -15.25 2.12
N ILE A 347 13.77 -16.51 1.74
CA ILE A 347 12.77 -17.52 1.32
C ILE A 347 12.56 -18.58 2.43
N GLY A 348 13.27 -18.47 3.59
CA GLY A 348 13.16 -19.35 4.74
C GLY A 348 12.25 -18.79 5.84
#